data_45669bbc262a9d0f934baa3a65b36dfe
#
_entry.id   45669bbc262a9d0f934baa3a65b36dfe
#
_cell.length_a   1.000
_cell.length_b   1.000
_cell.length_c   1.000
_cell.angle_alpha   90.00
_cell.angle_beta   90.00
_cell.angle_gamma   90.00
#
_symmetry.space_group_name_H-M   'P 1'
#
loop_
_entity.id
_entity.type
_entity.pdbx_description
1 polymer ?
#
loop_
_entity_poly.entity_id
_entity_poly.type
_entity_poly.pdbx_seq_one_letter_code
_entity_poly.pdbx_strand_id
1 'polypeptide(L)'
;MIRAVLLLLATAIAAPPATLGVDPFYAKYLDAGGIPILSSAMAPDEALAAAHDIVADMLAARPDLHAWLVQQRYRVAVMAADETTTDLPEQRGWTRPAATDPRLTRCERLHYAERIGRLTDRQYWDARARGMAGPLTSAAAENLLAGPRDRYHGENIFVHEFAHDVLAAIRAADGRLYARVDAAYRQTLAAQRWQGEYASTTVDEYWAVGTQFWFNSGRIATFDTVHVLSDTDLTRYDPALAVTLRAAYGDRHHLLADRFWDSPDRVPPGPLPRYTAEVC
;
A
#
# COMPACT_ATOMS: atom_id res chain seq x y z
N MET A 1 -1.38 5.09 44.58
CA MET A 1 -1.32 4.60 43.17
C MET A 1 -2.21 5.50 42.31
N ILE A 2 -1.62 6.46 41.60
CA ILE A 2 -2.34 7.38 40.71
C ILE A 2 -2.42 6.71 39.36
N ARG A 3 -3.63 6.32 38.96
CA ARG A 3 -3.90 5.84 37.58
C ARG A 3 -3.83 7.06 36.67
N ALA A 4 -2.79 7.13 35.86
CA ALA A 4 -2.76 8.06 34.73
C ALA A 4 -3.81 7.60 33.72
N VAL A 5 -4.89 8.36 33.60
CA VAL A 5 -5.85 8.25 32.50
C VAL A 5 -5.18 8.90 31.30
N LEU A 6 -4.66 8.07 30.37
CA LEU A 6 -4.28 8.56 29.05
C LEU A 6 -5.58 8.96 28.36
N LEU A 7 -5.87 10.27 28.28
CA LEU A 7 -6.84 10.78 27.32
C LEU A 7 -6.25 10.58 25.92
N LEU A 8 -6.73 9.60 25.19
CA LEU A 8 -6.60 9.59 23.73
C LEU A 8 -7.40 10.79 23.22
N LEU A 9 -6.71 11.86 22.85
CA LEU A 9 -7.28 12.93 22.05
C LEU A 9 -7.62 12.32 20.69
N ALA A 10 -8.88 11.99 20.49
CA ALA A 10 -9.38 11.65 19.16
C ALA A 10 -9.08 12.85 18.25
N THR A 11 -8.24 12.65 17.26
CA THR A 11 -7.90 13.68 16.27
C THR A 11 -9.19 14.00 15.52
N ALA A 12 -9.75 15.19 15.73
CA ALA A 12 -11.01 15.57 15.12
C ALA A 12 -10.79 15.82 13.63
N ILE A 13 -11.60 15.15 12.80
CA ILE A 13 -11.62 15.40 11.36
C ILE A 13 -12.11 16.82 11.11
N ALA A 14 -11.34 17.59 10.37
CA ALA A 14 -11.59 18.99 10.06
C ALA A 14 -11.54 19.23 8.54
N ALA A 15 -11.90 20.42 8.11
CA ALA A 15 -11.60 20.86 6.76
C ALA A 15 -10.08 21.07 6.59
N PRO A 16 -9.51 20.81 5.40
CA PRO A 16 -8.10 21.06 5.14
C PRO A 16 -7.73 22.52 5.41
N PRO A 17 -6.62 22.78 6.12
CA PRO A 17 -6.15 24.16 6.31
C PRO A 17 -5.87 24.84 4.95
N ALA A 18 -6.26 26.10 4.80
CA ALA A 18 -6.04 26.85 3.55
C ALA A 18 -4.56 26.88 3.11
N THR A 19 -3.63 26.77 4.08
CA THR A 19 -2.18 26.73 3.83
C THR A 19 -1.71 25.47 3.10
N LEU A 20 -2.51 24.40 3.07
CA LEU A 20 -2.19 23.23 2.27
C LEU A 20 -2.39 23.44 0.77
N GLY A 21 -3.23 24.40 0.37
CA GLY A 21 -3.47 24.72 -1.04
C GLY A 21 -4.01 23.55 -1.85
N VAL A 22 -4.82 22.68 -1.24
CA VAL A 22 -5.41 21.51 -1.91
C VAL A 22 -6.69 21.89 -2.66
N ASP A 23 -7.07 21.05 -3.64
CA ASP A 23 -8.30 21.23 -4.41
C ASP A 23 -9.53 21.22 -3.49
N PRO A 24 -10.59 22.03 -3.75
CA PRO A 24 -11.83 22.04 -2.99
C PRO A 24 -12.60 20.72 -2.96
N PHE A 25 -12.22 19.76 -3.79
CA PHE A 25 -12.71 18.37 -3.70
C PHE A 25 -12.47 17.78 -2.30
N TYR A 26 -11.33 18.11 -1.69
CA TYR A 26 -10.98 17.62 -0.36
C TYR A 26 -11.70 18.44 0.71
N ALA A 27 -12.68 17.81 1.34
CA ALA A 27 -13.49 18.41 2.39
C ALA A 27 -13.10 17.97 3.81
N LYS A 28 -12.32 16.87 3.93
CA LYS A 28 -11.92 16.29 5.21
C LYS A 28 -10.40 16.13 5.28
N TYR A 29 -9.87 16.27 6.47
CA TYR A 29 -8.45 16.28 6.76
C TYR A 29 -8.13 15.71 8.14
N LEU A 30 -7.06 14.90 8.21
CA LEU A 30 -6.32 14.54 9.40
C LEU A 30 -4.83 14.78 9.16
N ASP A 31 -4.08 15.03 10.23
CA ASP A 31 -2.62 15.23 10.16
C ASP A 31 -1.88 14.04 10.78
N ALA A 32 -1.25 13.22 9.95
CA ALA A 32 -0.38 12.14 10.42
C ALA A 32 1.06 12.65 10.59
N GLY A 33 1.26 13.58 11.54
CA GLY A 33 2.57 14.13 11.85
C GLY A 33 3.21 14.94 10.73
N GLY A 34 2.42 15.70 9.97
CA GLY A 34 2.84 16.49 8.82
C GLY A 34 2.57 15.81 7.47
N ILE A 35 2.08 14.57 7.44
CA ILE A 35 1.56 13.91 6.24
C ILE A 35 0.04 14.09 6.22
N PRO A 36 -0.52 14.92 5.30
CA PRO A 36 -1.95 15.13 5.18
C PRO A 36 -2.69 13.86 4.74
N ILE A 37 -3.72 13.48 5.47
CA ILE A 37 -4.70 12.48 5.07
C ILE A 37 -5.97 13.22 4.66
N LEU A 38 -6.36 13.11 3.40
CA LEU A 38 -7.38 13.91 2.74
C LEU A 38 -8.51 13.05 2.21
N SER A 39 -9.72 13.57 2.15
CA SER A 39 -10.81 12.96 1.39
C SER A 39 -11.89 13.97 0.99
N SER A 40 -12.76 13.55 0.09
CA SER A 40 -14.02 14.24 -0.15
C SER A 40 -14.94 14.17 1.08
N ALA A 41 -16.05 14.88 1.04
CA ALA A 41 -17.09 14.78 2.05
C ALA A 41 -17.77 13.39 2.11
N MET A 42 -17.66 12.60 1.04
CA MET A 42 -18.34 11.30 0.89
C MET A 42 -17.64 10.14 1.60
N ALA A 43 -16.33 10.22 1.80
CA ALA A 43 -15.60 9.14 2.47
C ALA A 43 -15.99 9.06 3.96
N PRO A 44 -16.15 7.85 4.54
CA PRO A 44 -16.40 7.68 5.97
C PRO A 44 -15.23 8.22 6.81
N ASP A 45 -15.55 8.82 7.93
CA ASP A 45 -14.54 9.36 8.86
C ASP A 45 -13.62 8.27 9.41
N GLU A 46 -14.17 7.08 9.62
CA GLU A 46 -13.42 5.91 10.07
C GLU A 46 -12.35 5.47 9.08
N ALA A 47 -12.55 5.67 7.77
CA ALA A 47 -11.56 5.35 6.75
C ALA A 47 -10.38 6.32 6.79
N LEU A 48 -10.63 7.62 7.04
CA LEU A 48 -9.55 8.59 7.24
C LEU A 48 -8.76 8.27 8.50
N ALA A 49 -9.46 7.95 9.61
CA ALA A 49 -8.82 7.58 10.86
C ALA A 49 -7.95 6.32 10.69
N ALA A 50 -8.45 5.30 9.98
CA ALA A 50 -7.69 4.09 9.69
C ALA A 50 -6.42 4.39 8.87
N ALA A 51 -6.53 5.19 7.83
CA ALA A 51 -5.37 5.59 7.02
C ALA A 51 -4.34 6.39 7.84
N HIS A 52 -4.80 7.33 8.68
CA HIS A 52 -3.95 8.10 9.59
C HIS A 52 -3.15 7.17 10.52
N ASP A 53 -3.83 6.25 11.19
CA ASP A 53 -3.20 5.37 12.19
C ASP A 53 -2.24 4.38 11.53
N ILE A 54 -2.57 3.86 10.32
CA ILE A 54 -1.66 3.01 9.54
C ILE A 54 -0.38 3.77 9.18
N VAL A 55 -0.48 5.01 8.68
CA VAL A 55 0.70 5.84 8.36
C VAL A 55 1.56 6.06 9.60
N ALA A 56 0.93 6.45 10.73
CA ALA A 56 1.63 6.70 11.98
C ALA A 56 2.35 5.44 12.48
N ASP A 57 1.69 4.28 12.43
CA ASP A 57 2.25 3.01 12.87
C ASP A 57 3.39 2.51 11.96
N MET A 58 3.24 2.62 10.63
CA MET A 58 4.29 2.21 9.68
C MET A 58 5.56 3.06 9.80
N LEU A 59 5.44 4.32 10.16
CA LEU A 59 6.59 5.25 10.29
C LEU A 59 7.14 5.35 11.72
N ALA A 60 6.51 4.73 12.71
CA ALA A 60 6.83 4.89 14.12
C ALA A 60 8.31 4.54 14.47
N ALA A 61 8.89 3.55 13.80
CA ALA A 61 10.28 3.13 14.02
C ALA A 61 11.33 4.00 13.31
N ARG A 62 10.91 4.85 12.35
CA ARG A 62 11.82 5.58 11.44
C ARG A 62 11.40 7.05 11.28
N PRO A 63 11.63 7.88 12.30
CA PRO A 63 11.32 9.32 12.23
C PRO A 63 12.11 10.06 11.14
N ASP A 64 13.24 9.55 10.71
CA ASP A 64 14.03 10.06 9.59
C ASP A 64 13.30 9.86 8.24
N LEU A 65 12.71 8.70 7.99
CA LEU A 65 11.90 8.44 6.79
C LEU A 65 10.62 9.27 6.81
N HIS A 66 9.97 9.38 7.98
CA HIS A 66 8.82 10.26 8.17
C HIS A 66 9.16 11.70 7.80
N ALA A 67 10.24 12.25 8.37
CA ALA A 67 10.69 13.62 8.09
C ALA A 67 10.97 13.84 6.59
N TRP A 68 11.54 12.83 5.90
CA TRP A 68 11.77 12.91 4.45
C TRP A 68 10.46 12.98 3.67
N LEU A 69 9.47 12.11 3.98
CA LEU A 69 8.15 12.13 3.32
C LEU A 69 7.45 13.48 3.52
N VAL A 70 7.48 14.03 4.74
CA VAL A 70 6.94 15.36 5.04
C VAL A 70 7.66 16.45 4.21
N GLN A 71 8.99 16.43 4.16
CA GLN A 71 9.78 17.36 3.37
C GLN A 71 9.45 17.29 1.87
N GLN A 72 9.22 16.09 1.36
CA GLN A 72 8.82 15.86 -0.02
C GLN A 72 7.33 16.08 -0.28
N ARG A 73 6.57 16.51 0.75
CA ARG A 73 5.13 16.82 0.66
C ARG A 73 4.26 15.63 0.24
N TYR A 74 4.63 14.44 0.68
CA TYR A 74 3.77 13.27 0.51
C TYR A 74 2.45 13.47 1.24
N ARG A 75 1.38 12.92 0.69
CA ARG A 75 0.03 12.98 1.25
C ARG A 75 -0.78 11.75 0.85
N VAL A 76 -1.85 11.50 1.56
CA VAL A 76 -2.77 10.39 1.31
C VAL A 76 -4.12 10.94 0.91
N ALA A 77 -4.76 10.34 -0.10
CA ALA A 77 -6.14 10.60 -0.47
C ALA A 77 -6.99 9.34 -0.28
N VAL A 78 -8.02 9.42 0.54
CA VAL A 78 -8.98 8.34 0.76
C VAL A 78 -10.20 8.57 -0.13
N MET A 79 -10.42 7.67 -1.09
CA MET A 79 -11.60 7.66 -1.97
C MET A 79 -12.78 7.04 -1.24
N ALA A 80 -13.95 7.63 -1.37
CA ALA A 80 -15.20 6.95 -1.01
C ALA A 80 -15.44 5.75 -1.93
N ALA A 81 -16.28 4.81 -1.48
CA ALA A 81 -16.56 3.60 -2.25
C ALA A 81 -17.28 3.85 -3.59
N ASP A 82 -17.90 5.02 -3.76
CA ASP A 82 -18.53 5.46 -5.03
C ASP A 82 -17.64 6.40 -5.85
N GLU A 83 -16.44 6.70 -5.39
CA GLU A 83 -15.42 7.46 -6.12
C GLU A 83 -14.42 6.52 -6.78
N THR A 84 -13.76 7.01 -7.80
CA THR A 84 -12.76 6.26 -8.58
C THR A 84 -11.43 7.00 -8.62
N THR A 85 -10.39 6.33 -9.09
CA THR A 85 -9.03 6.89 -9.21
C THR A 85 -9.02 8.26 -9.91
N THR A 86 -9.74 8.40 -11.02
CA THR A 86 -9.76 9.64 -11.79
C THR A 86 -10.70 10.73 -11.25
N ASP A 87 -11.43 10.48 -10.18
CA ASP A 87 -12.17 11.52 -9.46
C ASP A 87 -11.23 12.35 -8.58
N LEU A 88 -10.08 11.79 -8.17
CA LEU A 88 -9.06 12.52 -7.43
C LEU A 88 -8.46 13.65 -8.30
N PRO A 89 -8.38 14.89 -7.79
CA PRO A 89 -7.92 16.04 -8.57
C PRO A 89 -6.57 15.85 -9.25
N GLU A 90 -5.61 15.25 -8.57
CA GLU A 90 -4.24 15.03 -9.05
C GLU A 90 -4.16 13.92 -10.10
N GLN A 91 -5.15 13.03 -10.14
CA GLN A 91 -5.19 11.87 -11.04
C GLN A 91 -6.20 12.04 -12.18
N ARG A 92 -7.02 13.08 -12.13
CA ARG A 92 -8.09 13.38 -13.12
C ARG A 92 -7.58 13.46 -14.57
N GLY A 93 -6.36 13.94 -14.76
CA GLY A 93 -5.73 14.10 -16.07
C GLY A 93 -4.83 12.94 -16.49
N TRP A 94 -4.84 11.81 -15.78
CA TRP A 94 -3.98 10.69 -16.12
C TRP A 94 -4.39 10.07 -17.46
N THR A 95 -3.39 9.81 -18.30
CA THR A 95 -3.55 9.11 -19.56
C THR A 95 -3.12 7.66 -19.42
N ARG A 96 -3.83 6.74 -20.08
CA ARG A 96 -3.41 5.33 -20.11
C ARG A 96 -2.04 5.21 -20.78
N PRO A 97 -1.22 4.20 -20.44
CA PRO A 97 0.08 4.01 -21.03
C PRO A 97 -0.04 3.73 -22.54
N ALA A 98 0.91 4.22 -23.31
CA ALA A 98 1.04 3.86 -24.73
C ALA A 98 1.51 2.39 -24.86
N ALA A 99 1.28 1.75 -26.00
CA ALA A 99 1.72 0.36 -26.24
C ALA A 99 3.23 0.16 -26.10
N THR A 100 4.00 1.25 -26.23
CA THR A 100 5.47 1.26 -26.09
C THR A 100 5.94 1.62 -24.69
N ASP A 101 5.04 1.83 -23.73
CA ASP A 101 5.43 2.19 -22.36
C ASP A 101 6.23 1.04 -21.73
N PRO A 102 7.48 1.31 -21.27
CA PRO A 102 8.34 0.27 -20.69
C PRO A 102 7.81 -0.29 -19.35
N ARG A 103 6.91 0.42 -18.69
CA ARG A 103 6.28 0.02 -17.43
C ARG A 103 5.19 -1.05 -17.62
N LEU A 104 4.71 -1.26 -18.85
CA LEU A 104 3.76 -2.32 -19.14
C LEU A 104 4.37 -3.70 -18.84
N THR A 105 3.60 -4.56 -18.20
CA THR A 105 3.97 -5.96 -18.03
C THR A 105 4.05 -6.68 -19.39
N ARG A 106 4.62 -7.87 -19.40
CA ARG A 106 4.65 -8.68 -20.62
C ARG A 106 3.25 -8.96 -21.15
N CYS A 107 2.32 -9.29 -20.28
CA CYS A 107 0.93 -9.60 -20.64
C CYS A 107 0.16 -8.38 -21.12
N GLU A 108 0.37 -7.22 -20.49
CA GLU A 108 -0.23 -5.97 -20.94
C GLU A 108 0.25 -5.61 -22.37
N ARG A 109 1.54 -5.81 -22.65
CA ARG A 109 2.06 -5.58 -24.02
C ARG A 109 1.49 -6.57 -25.03
N LEU A 110 1.45 -7.87 -24.67
CA LEU A 110 0.95 -8.92 -25.57
C LEU A 110 -0.53 -8.73 -25.93
N HIS A 111 -1.33 -8.29 -24.96
CA HIS A 111 -2.77 -8.11 -25.09
C HIS A 111 -3.19 -6.65 -25.03
N TYR A 112 -2.29 -5.73 -25.45
CA TYR A 112 -2.52 -4.30 -25.31
C TYR A 112 -3.83 -3.83 -25.96
N ALA A 113 -4.11 -4.27 -27.19
CA ALA A 113 -5.30 -3.85 -27.93
C ALA A 113 -6.59 -4.19 -27.17
N GLU A 114 -6.67 -5.38 -26.60
CA GLU A 114 -7.86 -5.86 -25.91
C GLU A 114 -7.97 -5.34 -24.47
N ARG A 115 -6.85 -5.20 -23.77
CA ARG A 115 -6.83 -4.87 -22.35
C ARG A 115 -6.74 -3.39 -22.07
N ILE A 116 -6.02 -2.63 -22.93
CA ILE A 116 -5.72 -1.22 -22.70
C ILE A 116 -6.19 -0.36 -23.87
N GLY A 117 -5.81 -0.72 -25.09
CA GLY A 117 -5.98 0.13 -26.28
C GLY A 117 -7.42 0.56 -26.58
N ARG A 118 -8.39 -0.32 -26.29
CA ARG A 118 -9.82 -0.06 -26.47
C ARG A 118 -10.47 0.80 -25.37
N LEU A 119 -9.80 1.00 -24.24
CA LEU A 119 -10.33 1.74 -23.10
C LEU A 119 -10.08 3.24 -23.30
N THR A 120 -10.94 4.07 -22.73
CA THR A 120 -10.61 5.48 -22.49
C THR A 120 -9.60 5.56 -21.34
N ASP A 121 -8.94 6.72 -21.18
CA ASP A 121 -8.00 6.95 -20.07
C ASP A 121 -8.69 6.74 -18.72
N ARG A 122 -9.88 7.30 -18.54
CA ARG A 122 -10.70 7.11 -17.34
C ARG A 122 -11.04 5.64 -17.11
N GLN A 123 -11.55 4.91 -18.11
CA GLN A 123 -11.89 3.50 -17.98
C GLN A 123 -10.69 2.65 -17.56
N TYR A 124 -9.51 2.95 -18.12
CA TYR A 124 -8.30 2.23 -17.77
C TYR A 124 -7.93 2.43 -16.29
N TRP A 125 -7.84 3.68 -15.85
CA TRP A 125 -7.39 3.97 -14.48
C TRP A 125 -8.41 3.58 -13.42
N ASP A 126 -9.70 3.80 -13.65
CA ASP A 126 -10.76 3.46 -12.71
C ASP A 126 -10.94 1.94 -12.54
N ALA A 127 -10.65 1.16 -13.61
CA ALA A 127 -10.68 -0.30 -13.54
C ALA A 127 -9.39 -0.91 -12.97
N ARG A 128 -8.24 -0.19 -13.07
CA ARG A 128 -6.93 -0.76 -12.74
C ARG A 128 -6.75 -0.97 -11.24
N ALA A 129 -6.97 0.04 -10.44
CA ALA A 129 -6.67 -0.03 -9.02
C ALA A 129 -7.62 0.82 -8.17
N ARG A 130 -7.73 0.46 -6.90
CA ARG A 130 -8.40 1.21 -5.84
C ARG A 130 -7.40 1.78 -4.83
N GLY A 131 -6.11 1.75 -5.15
CA GLY A 131 -4.99 2.34 -4.46
C GLY A 131 -3.85 2.55 -5.43
N MET A 132 -3.05 3.58 -5.22
CA MET A 132 -1.86 3.91 -6.02
C MET A 132 -0.84 4.59 -5.11
N ALA A 133 0.42 4.19 -5.22
CA ALA A 133 1.54 4.81 -4.52
C ALA A 133 1.99 6.11 -5.20
N GLY A 134 2.76 6.90 -4.47
CA GLY A 134 3.44 8.11 -4.97
C GLY A 134 3.26 9.31 -4.06
N PRO A 135 3.71 10.51 -4.48
CA PRO A 135 3.56 11.73 -3.67
C PRO A 135 2.12 12.04 -3.24
N LEU A 136 1.13 11.53 -3.98
CA LEU A 136 -0.24 11.32 -3.53
C LEU A 136 -0.51 9.83 -3.52
N THR A 137 -0.45 9.20 -2.36
CA THR A 137 -0.89 7.81 -2.19
C THR A 137 -2.40 7.79 -2.08
N SER A 138 -3.07 7.01 -2.91
CA SER A 138 -4.52 6.85 -2.81
C SER A 138 -4.90 5.53 -2.14
N ALA A 139 -6.02 5.53 -1.46
CA ALA A 139 -6.62 4.38 -0.79
C ALA A 139 -8.14 4.39 -0.98
N ALA A 140 -8.76 3.23 -0.91
CA ALA A 140 -10.21 3.09 -0.98
C ALA A 140 -10.82 2.82 0.40
N ALA A 141 -11.85 3.55 0.76
CA ALA A 141 -12.51 3.42 2.06
C ALA A 141 -13.05 2.00 2.29
N GLU A 142 -13.57 1.35 1.25
CA GLU A 142 -14.08 -0.01 1.36
C GLU A 142 -12.98 -1.05 1.66
N ASN A 143 -11.75 -0.83 1.20
CA ASN A 143 -10.62 -1.70 1.55
C ASN A 143 -10.09 -1.37 2.95
N LEU A 144 -9.86 -0.11 3.29
CA LEU A 144 -9.43 0.30 4.64
C LEU A 144 -10.35 -0.22 5.75
N LEU A 145 -11.65 -0.35 5.46
CA LEU A 145 -12.67 -0.78 6.42
C LEU A 145 -13.09 -2.26 6.26
N ALA A 146 -12.45 -3.02 5.38
CA ALA A 146 -12.84 -4.38 5.00
C ALA A 146 -14.33 -4.50 4.66
N GLY A 147 -14.83 -3.53 3.89
CA GLY A 147 -16.25 -3.43 3.53
C GLY A 147 -16.68 -4.44 2.46
N PRO A 148 -17.98 -4.69 2.30
CA PRO A 148 -18.49 -5.73 1.39
C PRO A 148 -18.26 -5.43 -0.10
N ARG A 149 -17.87 -4.19 -0.45
CA ARG A 149 -17.53 -3.79 -1.81
C ARG A 149 -16.02 -3.88 -2.10
N ASP A 150 -15.22 -4.30 -1.11
CA ASP A 150 -13.79 -4.50 -1.32
C ASP A 150 -13.54 -5.61 -2.34
N ARG A 151 -12.74 -5.30 -3.36
CA ARG A 151 -12.40 -6.25 -4.43
C ARG A 151 -11.10 -7.00 -4.20
N TYR A 152 -10.32 -6.61 -3.21
CA TYR A 152 -9.01 -7.21 -2.94
C TYR A 152 -9.07 -8.40 -1.99
N HIS A 153 -10.19 -8.61 -1.33
CA HIS A 153 -10.49 -9.80 -0.51
C HIS A 153 -9.31 -10.30 0.34
N GLY A 154 -9.20 -9.77 1.56
CA GLY A 154 -8.27 -10.28 2.55
C GLY A 154 -6.89 -9.66 2.53
N GLU A 155 -6.68 -8.58 1.78
CA GLU A 155 -5.44 -7.80 1.82
C GLU A 155 -5.69 -6.29 1.94
N ASN A 156 -4.84 -5.62 2.72
CA ASN A 156 -4.86 -4.18 2.85
C ASN A 156 -3.99 -3.56 1.75
N ILE A 157 -4.64 -3.03 0.71
CA ILE A 157 -3.95 -2.39 -0.42
C ILE A 157 -3.28 -1.09 0.02
N PHE A 158 -3.83 -0.36 0.96
CA PHE A 158 -3.19 0.86 1.44
C PHE A 158 -1.83 0.59 2.09
N VAL A 159 -1.69 -0.52 2.85
CA VAL A 159 -0.39 -0.94 3.39
C VAL A 159 0.60 -1.23 2.27
N HIS A 160 0.17 -1.86 1.18
CA HIS A 160 0.98 -2.12 -0.01
C HIS A 160 1.45 -0.81 -0.67
N GLU A 161 0.51 0.07 -0.98
CA GLU A 161 0.83 1.32 -1.69
C GLU A 161 1.70 2.25 -0.84
N PHE A 162 1.41 2.39 0.45
CA PHE A 162 2.23 3.21 1.33
C PHE A 162 3.61 2.60 1.58
N ALA A 163 3.78 1.28 1.46
CA ALA A 163 5.08 0.65 1.51
C ALA A 163 6.00 1.09 0.36
N HIS A 164 5.47 1.35 -0.83
CA HIS A 164 6.26 1.94 -1.92
C HIS A 164 6.81 3.31 -1.56
N ASP A 165 6.03 4.14 -0.85
CA ASP A 165 6.47 5.46 -0.39
C ASP A 165 7.55 5.35 0.68
N VAL A 166 7.41 4.38 1.61
CA VAL A 166 8.46 4.06 2.57
C VAL A 166 9.74 3.62 1.87
N LEU A 167 9.64 2.79 0.82
CA LEU A 167 10.83 2.38 0.04
C LEU A 167 11.45 3.55 -0.71
N ALA A 168 10.64 4.47 -1.24
CA ALA A 168 11.15 5.70 -1.87
C ALA A 168 11.93 6.56 -0.86
N ALA A 169 11.42 6.70 0.38
CA ALA A 169 12.12 7.38 1.46
C ALA A 169 13.42 6.65 1.84
N ILE A 170 13.40 5.32 1.96
CA ILE A 170 14.60 4.50 2.22
C ILE A 170 15.63 4.71 1.10
N ARG A 171 15.21 4.66 -0.16
CA ARG A 171 16.10 4.87 -1.33
C ARG A 171 16.80 6.22 -1.27
N ALA A 172 16.10 7.25 -0.82
CA ALA A 172 16.63 8.62 -0.75
C ALA A 172 17.41 8.92 0.52
N ALA A 173 16.92 8.49 1.70
CA ALA A 173 17.46 8.87 3.00
C ALA A 173 18.38 7.80 3.63
N ASP A 174 18.22 6.52 3.25
CA ASP A 174 19.03 5.41 3.77
C ASP A 174 19.50 4.46 2.65
N GLY A 175 20.41 4.95 1.82
CA GLY A 175 20.95 4.16 0.70
C GLY A 175 21.61 2.84 1.10
N ARG A 176 22.05 2.70 2.38
CA ARG A 176 22.61 1.42 2.86
C ARG A 176 21.49 0.39 3.06
N LEU A 177 20.37 0.79 3.63
CA LEU A 177 19.21 -0.10 3.76
C LEU A 177 18.67 -0.44 2.38
N TYR A 178 18.55 0.53 1.48
CA TYR A 178 18.11 0.27 0.11
C TYR A 178 18.99 -0.76 -0.61
N ALA A 179 20.31 -0.63 -0.51
CA ALA A 179 21.24 -1.60 -1.10
C ALA A 179 21.05 -3.02 -0.53
N ARG A 180 20.67 -3.15 0.74
CA ARG A 180 20.34 -4.44 1.35
C ARG A 180 19.01 -5.00 0.82
N VAL A 181 17.99 -4.16 0.61
CA VAL A 181 16.71 -4.57 0.01
C VAL A 181 16.96 -5.09 -1.41
N ASP A 182 17.70 -4.35 -2.23
CA ASP A 182 18.01 -4.74 -3.59
C ASP A 182 18.88 -6.03 -3.65
N ALA A 183 19.80 -6.20 -2.72
CA ALA A 183 20.60 -7.43 -2.60
C ALA A 183 19.70 -8.63 -2.18
N ALA A 184 18.78 -8.45 -1.24
CA ALA A 184 17.82 -9.47 -0.83
C ALA A 184 16.93 -9.89 -2.01
N TYR A 185 16.41 -8.92 -2.77
CA TYR A 185 15.62 -9.18 -3.97
C TYR A 185 16.39 -10.01 -4.99
N ARG A 186 17.61 -9.64 -5.33
CA ARG A 186 18.44 -10.42 -6.27
C ARG A 186 18.79 -11.81 -5.76
N GLN A 187 19.07 -11.95 -4.47
CA GLN A 187 19.35 -13.24 -3.83
C GLN A 187 18.13 -14.16 -3.88
N THR A 188 16.94 -13.63 -3.61
CA THR A 188 15.71 -14.40 -3.61
C THR A 188 15.34 -14.88 -5.01
N LEU A 189 15.52 -14.04 -6.05
CA LEU A 189 15.34 -14.44 -7.45
C LEU A 189 16.33 -15.52 -7.88
N ALA A 190 17.61 -15.38 -7.50
CA ALA A 190 18.64 -16.38 -7.77
C ALA A 190 18.34 -17.74 -7.09
N ALA A 191 17.71 -17.70 -5.91
CA ALA A 191 17.23 -18.88 -5.20
C ALA A 191 15.89 -19.42 -5.72
N GLN A 192 15.37 -18.84 -6.79
CA GLN A 192 14.09 -19.20 -7.42
C GLN A 192 12.88 -19.12 -6.47
N ARG A 193 12.91 -18.20 -5.50
CA ARG A 193 11.76 -17.90 -4.64
C ARG A 193 10.80 -16.94 -5.34
N TRP A 194 9.57 -16.83 -4.84
CA TRP A 194 8.52 -15.95 -5.35
C TRP A 194 8.19 -16.17 -6.84
N GLN A 195 8.45 -17.38 -7.36
CA GLN A 195 8.19 -17.68 -8.78
C GLN A 195 6.71 -17.53 -9.13
N GLY A 196 6.43 -16.74 -10.16
CA GLY A 196 5.07 -16.46 -10.58
C GLY A 196 4.28 -15.52 -9.65
N GLU A 197 4.92 -15.03 -8.58
CA GLU A 197 4.28 -14.10 -7.64
C GLU A 197 4.59 -12.65 -8.01
N TYR A 198 3.69 -11.75 -7.61
CA TYR A 198 3.83 -10.32 -7.90
C TYR A 198 5.12 -9.74 -7.30
N ALA A 199 5.51 -10.22 -6.12
CA ALA A 199 6.78 -9.88 -5.47
C ALA A 199 8.03 -10.16 -6.33
N SER A 200 7.97 -11.05 -7.32
CA SER A 200 9.12 -11.32 -8.19
C SER A 200 9.29 -10.32 -9.34
N THR A 201 8.33 -9.43 -9.57
CA THR A 201 8.31 -8.57 -10.76
C THR A 201 9.29 -7.41 -10.69
N THR A 202 9.38 -6.75 -9.54
CA THR A 202 10.31 -5.64 -9.28
C THR A 202 10.74 -5.62 -7.82
N VAL A 203 11.83 -4.91 -7.50
CA VAL A 203 12.26 -4.69 -6.12
C VAL A 203 11.22 -3.92 -5.31
N ASP A 204 10.45 -3.03 -5.97
CA ASP A 204 9.41 -2.22 -5.32
C ASP A 204 8.23 -3.12 -4.90
N GLU A 205 7.79 -4.03 -5.78
CA GLU A 205 6.74 -5.01 -5.45
C GLU A 205 7.19 -6.05 -4.42
N TYR A 206 8.45 -6.49 -4.51
CA TYR A 206 9.04 -7.36 -3.50
C TYR A 206 8.97 -6.75 -2.09
N TRP A 207 9.28 -5.47 -1.99
CA TRP A 207 9.20 -4.72 -0.75
C TRP A 207 7.76 -4.56 -0.28
N ALA A 208 6.84 -4.16 -1.17
CA ALA A 208 5.45 -3.87 -0.82
C ALA A 208 4.70 -5.13 -0.38
N VAL A 209 4.82 -6.23 -1.14
CA VAL A 209 4.25 -7.54 -0.77
C VAL A 209 4.86 -8.04 0.54
N GLY A 210 6.18 -7.94 0.68
CA GLY A 210 6.86 -8.29 1.93
C GLY A 210 6.35 -7.48 3.12
N THR A 211 6.07 -6.18 2.93
CA THR A 211 5.51 -5.32 3.98
C THR A 211 4.09 -5.78 4.38
N GLN A 212 3.25 -6.17 3.43
CA GLN A 212 1.93 -6.72 3.75
C GLN A 212 2.05 -7.97 4.62
N PHE A 213 2.95 -8.91 4.30
CA PHE A 213 3.17 -10.10 5.13
C PHE A 213 3.81 -9.76 6.49
N TRP A 214 4.71 -8.77 6.54
CA TRP A 214 5.33 -8.32 7.80
C TRP A 214 4.29 -7.84 8.80
N PHE A 215 3.28 -7.12 8.34
CA PHE A 215 2.18 -6.63 9.18
C PHE A 215 0.97 -7.55 9.25
N ASN A 216 1.03 -8.74 8.67
CA ASN A 216 -0.12 -9.66 8.57
C ASN A 216 -1.32 -9.05 7.83
N SER A 217 -1.07 -8.13 6.91
CA SER A 217 -2.05 -7.39 6.11
C SER A 217 -2.23 -7.94 4.70
N GLY A 218 -1.44 -8.95 4.31
CA GLY A 218 -1.47 -9.57 2.99
C GLY A 218 -2.42 -10.75 2.91
N ARG A 219 -2.98 -10.97 1.72
CA ARG A 219 -3.74 -12.18 1.44
C ARG A 219 -2.84 -13.41 1.51
N ILE A 220 -3.35 -14.45 2.13
CA ILE A 220 -2.67 -15.72 2.24
C ILE A 220 -2.40 -16.33 0.85
N ALA A 221 -1.17 -16.77 0.64
CA ALA A 221 -0.74 -17.38 -0.61
C ALA A 221 0.13 -18.62 -0.34
N THR A 222 0.29 -19.45 -1.38
CA THR A 222 1.25 -20.56 -1.36
C THR A 222 2.34 -20.24 -2.38
N PHE A 223 3.58 -20.14 -1.88
CA PHE A 223 4.77 -19.92 -2.69
C PHE A 223 5.62 -21.19 -2.66
N ASP A 224 6.00 -21.74 -3.81
CA ASP A 224 6.91 -22.89 -3.91
C ASP A 224 6.54 -24.04 -2.94
N THR A 225 5.26 -24.35 -2.78
CA THR A 225 4.73 -25.30 -1.80
C THR A 225 4.75 -24.84 -0.32
N VAL A 226 5.22 -23.64 -0.05
CA VAL A 226 5.21 -23.04 1.29
C VAL A 226 4.01 -22.13 1.44
N HIS A 227 3.29 -22.27 2.55
CA HIS A 227 2.22 -21.36 2.90
C HIS A 227 2.80 -20.13 3.61
N VAL A 228 2.72 -18.96 3.00
CA VAL A 228 3.08 -17.69 3.63
C VAL A 228 1.80 -17.05 4.15
N LEU A 229 1.54 -17.23 5.44
CA LEU A 229 0.29 -16.82 6.10
C LEU A 229 0.49 -15.70 7.10
N SER A 230 1.74 -15.46 7.51
CA SER A 230 2.10 -14.53 8.58
C SER A 230 3.52 -14.00 8.42
N ASP A 231 3.86 -13.01 9.25
CA ASP A 231 5.24 -12.52 9.43
C ASP A 231 6.23 -13.63 9.78
N THR A 232 5.79 -14.60 10.60
CA THR A 232 6.61 -15.76 10.97
C THR A 232 6.89 -16.65 9.77
N ASP A 233 5.90 -16.89 8.91
CA ASP A 233 6.08 -17.68 7.69
C ASP A 233 6.98 -16.94 6.69
N LEU A 234 6.79 -15.62 6.53
CA LEU A 234 7.67 -14.77 5.74
C LEU A 234 9.13 -14.87 6.21
N THR A 235 9.35 -14.79 7.53
CA THR A 235 10.69 -14.87 8.12
C THR A 235 11.39 -16.20 7.83
N ARG A 236 10.66 -17.29 7.76
CA ARG A 236 11.18 -18.60 7.35
C ARG A 236 11.41 -18.70 5.87
N TYR A 237 10.48 -18.18 5.07
CA TYR A 237 10.52 -18.28 3.62
C TYR A 237 11.57 -17.36 3.01
N ASP A 238 11.64 -16.10 3.46
CA ASP A 238 12.59 -15.10 2.96
C ASP A 238 13.24 -14.31 4.11
N PRO A 239 14.20 -14.93 4.81
CA PRO A 239 14.85 -14.30 5.95
C PRO A 239 15.64 -13.03 5.59
N ALA A 240 16.12 -12.91 4.34
CA ALA A 240 16.84 -11.72 3.89
C ALA A 240 15.89 -10.51 3.80
N LEU A 241 14.68 -10.70 3.26
CA LEU A 241 13.63 -9.68 3.26
C LEU A 241 13.23 -9.31 4.69
N ALA A 242 12.96 -10.30 5.54
CA ALA A 242 12.54 -10.07 6.93
C ALA A 242 13.53 -9.19 7.71
N VAL A 243 14.85 -9.38 7.51
CA VAL A 243 15.89 -8.53 8.12
C VAL A 243 15.82 -7.09 7.65
N THR A 244 15.47 -6.83 6.38
CA THR A 244 15.34 -5.47 5.87
C THR A 244 14.04 -4.80 6.34
N LEU A 245 12.94 -5.55 6.40
CA LEU A 245 11.66 -5.07 6.95
C LEU A 245 11.78 -4.70 8.42
N ARG A 246 12.45 -5.54 9.23
CA ARG A 246 12.75 -5.21 10.62
C ARG A 246 13.55 -3.91 10.76
N ALA A 247 14.49 -3.65 9.88
CA ALA A 247 15.28 -2.40 9.91
C ALA A 247 14.43 -1.15 9.59
N ALA A 248 13.34 -1.31 8.85
CA ALA A 248 12.41 -0.23 8.53
C ALA A 248 11.28 -0.09 9.56
N TYR A 249 10.70 -1.21 10.01
CA TYR A 249 9.46 -1.20 10.80
C TYR A 249 9.64 -1.60 12.28
N GLY A 250 10.88 -1.94 12.69
CA GLY A 250 11.13 -2.50 14.02
C GLY A 250 10.51 -3.90 14.17
N ASP A 251 10.14 -4.26 15.39
CA ASP A 251 9.51 -5.55 15.71
C ASP A 251 7.97 -5.44 15.77
N ARG A 252 7.40 -4.47 15.08
CA ARG A 252 5.94 -4.32 14.97
C ARG A 252 5.42 -5.19 13.83
N HIS A 253 4.51 -6.08 14.13
CA HIS A 253 3.89 -7.02 13.19
C HIS A 253 2.38 -6.87 13.09
N HIS A 254 1.84 -5.82 13.70
CA HIS A 254 0.42 -5.51 13.69
C HIS A 254 0.21 -4.01 13.64
N LEU A 255 -0.62 -3.57 12.71
CA LEU A 255 -1.12 -2.20 12.58
C LEU A 255 -2.50 -2.16 13.24
N LEU A 256 -2.67 -1.36 14.30
CA LEU A 256 -3.90 -1.39 15.12
C LEU A 256 -5.17 -1.06 14.33
N ALA A 257 -5.06 -0.23 13.31
CA ALA A 257 -6.19 0.16 12.47
C ALA A 257 -6.42 -0.79 11.28
N ASP A 258 -5.52 -1.75 11.02
CA ASP A 258 -5.70 -2.72 9.96
C ASP A 258 -6.78 -3.74 10.33
N ARG A 259 -7.78 -3.89 9.46
CA ARG A 259 -8.92 -4.80 9.64
C ARG A 259 -8.61 -6.23 9.18
N PHE A 260 -7.48 -6.46 8.52
CA PHE A 260 -7.17 -7.74 7.90
C PHE A 260 -6.24 -8.63 8.72
N TRP A 261 -5.48 -8.11 9.67
CA TRP A 261 -4.39 -8.82 10.35
C TRP A 261 -4.80 -10.18 10.96
N ASP A 262 -6.03 -10.33 11.45
CA ASP A 262 -6.62 -11.57 11.97
C ASP A 262 -7.90 -11.99 11.24
N SER A 263 -8.20 -11.34 10.10
CA SER A 263 -9.43 -11.60 9.34
C SER A 263 -9.40 -12.98 8.70
N PRO A 264 -10.49 -13.76 8.83
CA PRO A 264 -10.64 -15.01 8.09
C PRO A 264 -10.67 -14.80 6.57
N ASP A 265 -10.99 -13.58 6.10
CA ASP A 265 -11.02 -13.25 4.67
C ASP A 265 -9.62 -13.26 4.02
N ARG A 266 -8.54 -13.26 4.82
CA ARG A 266 -7.18 -13.50 4.33
C ARG A 266 -7.03 -14.89 3.73
N VAL A 267 -7.87 -15.84 4.09
CA VAL A 267 -7.92 -17.16 3.49
C VAL A 267 -9.08 -17.20 2.51
N PRO A 268 -8.87 -17.07 1.21
CA PRO A 268 -9.95 -17.14 0.23
C PRO A 268 -10.61 -18.53 0.27
N PRO A 269 -11.91 -18.60 0.00
CA PRO A 269 -12.57 -19.89 -0.11
C PRO A 269 -12.00 -20.69 -1.30
N GLY A 270 -11.71 -21.96 -1.08
CA GLY A 270 -11.15 -22.87 -2.10
C GLY A 270 -9.64 -23.02 -2.02
N PRO A 271 -9.00 -23.56 -3.08
CA PRO A 271 -7.56 -23.72 -3.08
C PRO A 271 -6.85 -22.36 -3.07
N LEU A 272 -5.79 -22.24 -2.26
CA LEU A 272 -4.99 -21.02 -2.20
C LEU A 272 -4.43 -20.70 -3.60
N PRO A 273 -4.45 -19.41 -4.00
CA PRO A 273 -3.85 -18.98 -5.25
C PRO A 273 -2.36 -19.33 -5.28
N ARG A 274 -1.88 -19.78 -6.43
CA ARG A 274 -0.47 -20.14 -6.62
C ARG A 274 0.33 -19.06 -7.34
N TYR A 275 -0.35 -18.18 -8.05
CA TYR A 275 0.28 -17.15 -8.85
C TYR A 275 -0.52 -15.86 -8.68
N THR A 276 0.12 -14.83 -8.18
CA THR A 276 -0.46 -13.49 -8.05
C THR A 276 0.08 -12.53 -9.11
N ALA A 277 1.21 -12.88 -9.76
CA ALA A 277 1.69 -12.16 -10.92
C ALA A 277 0.80 -12.41 -12.13
N GLU A 278 0.73 -11.42 -13.01
CA GLU A 278 -0.01 -11.55 -14.25
C GLU A 278 0.65 -12.58 -15.17
N VAL A 279 -0.04 -13.68 -15.39
CA VAL A 279 0.39 -14.76 -16.27
C VAL A 279 -0.39 -14.68 -17.60
N CYS A 280 0.30 -14.79 -18.73
CA CYS A 280 -0.30 -14.80 -20.06
C CYS A 280 -0.04 -16.08 -20.86
#